data_8acb565fb742cf7181b403dbb3786114
#
_entry.id   8acb565fb742cf7181b403dbb3786114
#
_cell.length_a   1.000
_cell.length_b   1.000
_cell.length_c   1.000
_cell.angle_alpha   90.00
_cell.angle_beta   90.00
_cell.angle_gamma   90.00
#
_symmetry.space_group_name_H-M   'P 1'
#
loop_
_entity.id
_entity.type
_entity.pdbx_description
1 polymer ?
#
loop_
_entity_poly.entity_id
_entity_poly.type
_entity_poly.pdbx_seq_one_letter_code
_entity_poly.pdbx_strand_id
1 'polypeptide(L)'
;MARKNKKFSAKISTPRAKNSGYSEGGASRDNKSLKGYNPRKLGYKADIGANLSTLRDRSADLAINTPVGTAAINTSTTHTVGAGLNVFPKPKFQILGISAEEARAWARKVRAEFDLWAESKDCDIYRKNNLYDMQSIAYQGYLTDGDSFAVFRRKPTTPDMPYTLRLQLIEGNRVSNPLTSSTYVTGDPTGVEALNPDNGNRILNGVEIDTDGAIVAYWVSNQVPGEPITSMLTTWARVEAYGKRTSIPNVLQISNDTRPEQYRGVPYLAPVIETLKQVYRYTNAELTSAIIKSYFALFFTEAVTNSGSLNDMLADNGVDDPTEPVVDVSEYNLGPGTLNALPKGVDVKSVDASNAQSTFEVFSTQLIKQVGAALNQPYEVLMKNFNSSYSASRAAMLQAWEEYKLRRKWFARDFCQPIYEVWLMEAVANGRIEAPGFFDDPLIRKAWCNADWFGPTMSILDPVKDMNGSTLRVQNGVSTREREAAEMTGTDLEENIAQLAFEK
;
A
#
# COMPACT_ATOMS: atom_id res chain seq x y z
N MET A 1 -68.40 37.06 7.84
CA MET A 1 -68.24 35.67 8.28
C MET A 1 -67.12 35.00 7.46
N ALA A 2 -65.88 34.89 8.02
CA ALA A 2 -64.72 34.30 7.34
C ALA A 2 -64.56 32.83 7.78
N ARG A 3 -64.74 31.89 6.82
CA ARG A 3 -64.49 30.46 7.06
C ARG A 3 -63.01 30.18 7.18
N LYS A 4 -62.56 29.78 8.40
CA LYS A 4 -61.24 29.23 8.63
C LYS A 4 -61.08 27.88 7.94
N ASN A 5 -60.24 27.80 6.91
CA ASN A 5 -59.80 26.53 6.33
C ASN A 5 -58.88 25.80 7.33
N LYS A 6 -59.36 24.74 7.96
CA LYS A 6 -58.53 23.77 8.70
C LYS A 6 -57.70 22.97 7.69
N LYS A 7 -56.38 23.20 7.63
CA LYS A 7 -55.45 22.30 6.97
C LYS A 7 -55.39 20.99 7.74
N PHE A 8 -55.98 19.93 7.17
CA PHE A 8 -55.74 18.57 7.62
C PHE A 8 -54.30 18.17 7.22
N SER A 9 -53.36 18.11 8.14
CA SER A 9 -52.13 17.39 7.93
C SER A 9 -52.35 15.94 8.32
N ALA A 10 -52.62 15.09 7.35
CA ALA A 10 -52.59 13.64 7.58
C ALA A 10 -51.13 13.24 7.88
N LYS A 11 -50.82 12.89 9.14
CA LYS A 11 -49.61 12.14 9.45
C LYS A 11 -49.79 10.76 8.82
N ILE A 12 -49.23 10.55 7.64
CA ILE A 12 -49.06 9.22 7.08
C ILE A 12 -48.01 8.52 7.96
N SER A 13 -48.47 7.82 8.99
CA SER A 13 -47.67 6.81 9.64
C SER A 13 -47.58 5.63 8.69
N THR A 14 -46.56 5.58 7.85
CA THR A 14 -46.20 4.33 7.17
C THR A 14 -46.05 3.26 8.23
N PRO A 15 -46.84 2.18 8.22
CA PRO A 15 -46.61 1.08 9.14
C PRO A 15 -45.23 0.56 8.85
N ARG A 16 -44.31 0.68 9.83
CA ARG A 16 -42.99 0.04 9.75
C ARG A 16 -43.26 -1.46 9.62
N ALA A 17 -43.01 -2.03 8.46
CA ALA A 17 -42.99 -3.45 8.29
C ALA A 17 -42.02 -4.00 9.37
N LYS A 18 -42.51 -4.85 10.28
CA LYS A 18 -41.64 -5.60 11.20
C LYS A 18 -40.77 -6.47 10.31
N ASN A 19 -39.50 -6.09 10.14
CA ASN A 19 -38.56 -6.89 9.40
C ASN A 19 -38.27 -8.15 10.24
N SER A 20 -39.00 -9.23 9.95
CA SER A 20 -38.78 -10.54 10.58
C SER A 20 -37.62 -11.33 9.92
N GLY A 21 -37.14 -10.87 8.74
CA GLY A 21 -35.99 -11.45 8.06
C GLY A 21 -34.67 -10.82 8.54
N TYR A 22 -33.64 -11.60 8.68
CA TYR A 22 -32.29 -11.17 9.10
C TYR A 22 -32.24 -10.41 10.44
N SER A 23 -33.21 -10.61 11.33
CA SER A 23 -33.23 -9.95 12.64
C SER A 23 -32.01 -10.31 13.47
N GLU A 24 -31.57 -11.57 13.42
CA GLU A 24 -30.33 -12.05 14.05
C GLU A 24 -29.09 -11.76 13.21
N GLY A 25 -29.26 -11.54 11.91
CA GLY A 25 -28.20 -11.10 10.99
C GLY A 25 -27.86 -9.61 11.06
N GLY A 26 -28.32 -8.90 12.09
CA GLY A 26 -27.97 -7.51 12.34
C GLY A 26 -28.89 -6.46 11.71
N ALA A 27 -29.98 -6.83 11.04
CA ALA A 27 -30.93 -5.88 10.45
C ALA A 27 -31.90 -5.27 11.48
N SER A 28 -32.06 -5.89 12.65
CA SER A 28 -32.94 -5.40 13.71
C SER A 28 -32.33 -4.18 14.42
N ARG A 29 -33.12 -3.12 14.55
CA ARG A 29 -32.78 -1.94 15.36
C ARG A 29 -33.04 -2.13 16.85
N ASP A 30 -33.74 -3.20 17.22
CA ASP A 30 -34.14 -3.49 18.60
C ASP A 30 -33.09 -4.33 19.34
N ASN A 31 -32.07 -4.83 18.61
CA ASN A 31 -30.97 -5.60 19.18
C ASN A 31 -30.10 -4.68 20.06
N LYS A 32 -29.95 -5.05 21.34
CA LYS A 32 -29.19 -4.24 22.31
C LYS A 32 -27.73 -4.04 21.93
N SER A 33 -27.11 -5.03 21.28
CA SER A 33 -25.71 -4.97 20.83
C SER A 33 -25.50 -3.98 19.68
N LEU A 34 -26.55 -3.68 18.91
CA LEU A 34 -26.51 -2.77 17.75
C LEU A 34 -27.17 -1.42 18.03
N LYS A 35 -27.58 -1.18 19.30
CA LYS A 35 -28.21 0.08 19.67
C LYS A 35 -27.24 1.24 19.45
N GLY A 36 -27.65 2.22 18.65
CA GLY A 36 -26.79 3.37 18.28
C GLY A 36 -25.88 3.13 17.07
N TYR A 37 -25.71 1.90 16.63
CA TYR A 37 -24.95 1.58 15.41
C TYR A 37 -25.85 1.70 14.16
N ASN A 38 -25.84 2.88 13.54
CA ASN A 38 -26.66 3.20 12.36
C ASN A 38 -25.78 3.75 11.23
N PRO A 39 -24.86 2.95 10.67
CA PRO A 39 -24.00 3.40 9.60
C PRO A 39 -24.82 3.70 8.34
N ARG A 40 -24.35 4.65 7.54
CA ARG A 40 -24.92 4.97 6.23
C ARG A 40 -23.89 4.61 5.17
N LYS A 41 -24.32 3.94 4.10
CA LYS A 41 -23.48 3.76 2.91
C LYS A 41 -23.45 5.11 2.18
N LEU A 42 -22.29 5.72 2.12
CA LEU A 42 -22.05 6.99 1.44
C LEU A 42 -21.45 6.75 0.05
N GLY A 43 -21.43 7.77 -0.80
CA GLY A 43 -20.78 7.73 -2.11
C GLY A 43 -19.28 7.96 -2.00
N TYR A 44 -18.54 7.80 -3.12
CA TYR A 44 -17.09 8.04 -3.22
C TYR A 44 -16.66 9.36 -2.56
N LYS A 45 -17.35 10.45 -2.88
CA LYS A 45 -17.02 11.80 -2.42
C LYS A 45 -16.94 11.92 -0.89
N ALA A 46 -17.90 11.32 -0.18
CA ALA A 46 -17.97 11.44 1.27
C ALA A 46 -17.15 10.35 2.00
N ASP A 47 -17.07 9.13 1.44
CA ASP A 47 -16.34 8.03 2.07
C ASP A 47 -14.83 8.13 1.84
N ILE A 48 -14.42 8.38 0.60
CA ILE A 48 -13.01 8.35 0.19
C ILE A 48 -12.50 9.77 -0.01
N GLY A 49 -13.13 10.53 -0.91
CA GLY A 49 -12.62 11.81 -1.37
C GLY A 49 -12.32 12.81 -0.25
N ALA A 50 -13.26 12.96 0.69
CA ALA A 50 -13.12 13.88 1.83
C ALA A 50 -12.06 13.43 2.86
N ASN A 51 -11.77 12.14 2.92
CA ASN A 51 -10.83 11.55 3.88
C ASN A 51 -9.46 11.26 3.29
N LEU A 52 -9.30 11.40 1.97
CA LEU A 52 -8.15 10.90 1.23
C LEU A 52 -6.82 11.45 1.72
N SER A 53 -6.72 12.78 1.92
CA SER A 53 -5.50 13.42 2.43
C SER A 53 -5.10 12.85 3.79
N THR A 54 -6.05 12.82 4.74
CA THR A 54 -5.79 12.28 6.09
C THR A 54 -5.37 10.81 6.06
N LEU A 55 -5.99 10.00 5.19
CA LEU A 55 -5.65 8.57 5.06
C LEU A 55 -4.24 8.40 4.51
N ARG A 56 -3.83 9.21 3.52
CA ARG A 56 -2.49 9.20 2.94
C ARG A 56 -1.43 9.60 3.96
N ASP A 57 -1.64 10.72 4.64
CA ASP A 57 -0.69 11.22 5.64
C ASP A 57 -0.45 10.19 6.75
N ARG A 58 -1.53 9.56 7.24
CA ARG A 58 -1.44 8.52 8.26
C ARG A 58 -0.82 7.22 7.73
N SER A 59 -1.14 6.83 6.50
CA SER A 59 -0.56 5.65 5.87
C SER A 59 0.95 5.84 5.64
N ALA A 60 1.37 7.00 5.17
CA ALA A 60 2.78 7.36 4.98
C ALA A 60 3.55 7.35 6.32
N ASP A 61 2.98 7.95 7.38
CA ASP A 61 3.57 7.90 8.73
C ASP A 61 3.78 6.44 9.20
N LEU A 62 2.75 5.60 9.06
CA LEU A 62 2.83 4.20 9.48
C LEU A 62 3.77 3.36 8.62
N ALA A 63 3.86 3.64 7.33
CA ALA A 63 4.78 2.95 6.42
C ALA A 63 6.26 3.24 6.74
N ILE A 64 6.56 4.43 7.28
CA ILE A 64 7.93 4.86 7.61
C ILE A 64 8.27 4.58 9.07
N ASN A 65 7.34 4.89 9.99
CA ASN A 65 7.62 4.97 11.43
C ASN A 65 7.18 3.74 12.24
N THR A 66 6.46 2.78 11.65
CA THR A 66 6.03 1.57 12.36
C THR A 66 6.61 0.31 11.75
N PRO A 67 7.29 -0.56 12.54
CA PRO A 67 7.92 -1.77 12.00
C PRO A 67 6.95 -2.69 11.26
N VAL A 68 5.73 -2.88 11.79
CA VAL A 68 4.71 -3.75 11.19
C VAL A 68 4.14 -3.14 9.90
N GLY A 69 3.92 -1.82 9.87
CA GLY A 69 3.48 -1.10 8.66
C GLY A 69 4.52 -1.17 7.54
N THR A 70 5.78 -0.88 7.88
CA THR A 70 6.90 -1.01 6.94
C THR A 70 7.05 -2.45 6.43
N ALA A 71 6.92 -3.45 7.32
CA ALA A 71 6.99 -4.87 6.94
C ALA A 71 5.87 -5.23 5.96
N ALA A 72 4.64 -4.76 6.18
CA ALA A 72 3.50 -5.03 5.30
C ALA A 72 3.72 -4.50 3.88
N ILE A 73 4.19 -3.26 3.75
CA ILE A 73 4.50 -2.63 2.45
C ILE A 73 5.65 -3.36 1.76
N ASN A 74 6.78 -3.55 2.45
CA ASN A 74 7.97 -4.18 1.86
C ASN A 74 7.71 -5.63 1.45
N THR A 75 7.00 -6.40 2.26
CA THR A 75 6.67 -7.80 1.95
C THR A 75 5.77 -7.87 0.71
N SER A 76 4.73 -7.01 0.63
CA SER A 76 3.87 -6.93 -0.56
C SER A 76 4.68 -6.56 -1.81
N THR A 77 5.57 -5.57 -1.73
CA THR A 77 6.41 -5.12 -2.86
C THR A 77 7.36 -6.21 -3.31
N THR A 78 8.07 -6.84 -2.35
CA THR A 78 9.07 -7.89 -2.65
C THR A 78 8.44 -9.09 -3.36
N HIS A 79 7.27 -9.54 -2.93
CA HIS A 79 6.63 -10.72 -3.51
C HIS A 79 5.75 -10.42 -4.74
N THR A 80 5.31 -9.18 -4.93
CA THR A 80 4.51 -8.80 -6.10
C THR A 80 5.39 -8.37 -7.27
N VAL A 81 6.30 -7.43 -7.04
CA VAL A 81 7.15 -6.83 -8.08
C VAL A 81 8.59 -7.36 -7.99
N GLY A 82 9.15 -7.44 -6.78
CA GLY A 82 10.52 -7.89 -6.53
C GLY A 82 11.55 -7.03 -7.25
N ALA A 83 12.43 -7.66 -8.02
CA ALA A 83 13.42 -6.98 -8.85
C ALA A 83 12.87 -6.42 -10.16
N GLY A 84 11.56 -6.49 -10.36
CA GLY A 84 10.86 -6.06 -11.56
C GLY A 84 10.14 -7.21 -12.27
N LEU A 85 9.11 -6.84 -13.03
CA LEU A 85 8.37 -7.77 -13.88
C LEU A 85 8.96 -7.76 -15.29
N ASN A 86 9.38 -8.92 -15.76
CA ASN A 86 9.94 -9.11 -17.09
C ASN A 86 8.84 -9.36 -18.12
N VAL A 87 8.99 -8.78 -19.31
CA VAL A 87 8.09 -8.98 -20.44
C VAL A 87 8.41 -10.27 -21.17
N PHE A 88 7.36 -11.01 -21.55
CA PHE A 88 7.42 -12.15 -22.46
C PHE A 88 6.45 -11.90 -23.60
N PRO A 89 6.92 -11.32 -24.71
CA PRO A 89 6.07 -11.06 -25.86
C PRO A 89 5.47 -12.35 -26.42
N LYS A 90 4.15 -12.38 -26.60
CA LYS A 90 3.39 -13.52 -27.13
C LYS A 90 2.42 -13.07 -28.20
N PRO A 91 2.93 -12.68 -29.39
CA PRO A 91 2.05 -12.24 -30.47
C PRO A 91 1.03 -13.34 -30.81
N LYS A 92 -0.21 -12.94 -31.08
CA LYS A 92 -1.31 -13.86 -31.43
C LYS A 92 -1.16 -14.31 -32.88
N PHE A 93 -0.25 -15.26 -33.12
CA PHE A 93 0.15 -15.71 -34.46
C PHE A 93 -1.02 -16.18 -35.31
N GLN A 94 -2.09 -16.75 -34.71
CA GLN A 94 -3.29 -17.16 -35.43
C GLN A 94 -4.04 -15.96 -36.06
N ILE A 95 -4.03 -14.78 -35.37
CA ILE A 95 -4.67 -13.56 -35.88
C ILE A 95 -3.77 -12.88 -36.91
N LEU A 96 -2.47 -12.96 -36.69
CA LEU A 96 -1.46 -12.32 -37.54
C LEU A 96 -1.20 -13.07 -38.83
N GLY A 97 -1.63 -14.34 -38.92
CA GLY A 97 -1.39 -15.16 -40.13
C GLY A 97 0.07 -15.59 -40.32
N ILE A 98 0.87 -15.57 -39.26
CA ILE A 98 2.27 -16.01 -39.23
C ILE A 98 2.43 -17.38 -38.57
N SER A 99 3.53 -18.05 -38.80
CA SER A 99 3.83 -19.32 -38.13
C SER A 99 4.20 -19.10 -36.66
N ALA A 100 4.04 -20.16 -35.85
CA ALA A 100 4.43 -20.12 -34.43
C ALA A 100 5.95 -19.91 -34.26
N GLU A 101 6.75 -20.36 -35.21
CA GLU A 101 8.21 -20.20 -35.23
C GLU A 101 8.61 -18.74 -35.49
N GLU A 102 8.00 -18.11 -36.49
CA GLU A 102 8.18 -16.68 -36.77
C GLU A 102 7.76 -15.83 -35.59
N ALA A 103 6.64 -16.15 -34.98
CA ALA A 103 6.16 -15.46 -33.77
C ALA A 103 7.17 -15.53 -32.61
N ARG A 104 7.80 -16.69 -32.38
CA ARG A 104 8.85 -16.85 -31.37
C ARG A 104 10.12 -16.09 -31.70
N ALA A 105 10.58 -16.15 -32.94
CA ALA A 105 11.76 -15.40 -33.39
C ALA A 105 11.54 -13.89 -33.21
N TRP A 106 10.36 -13.40 -33.60
CA TRP A 106 9.96 -12.02 -33.37
C TRP A 106 9.94 -11.66 -31.88
N ALA A 107 9.34 -12.49 -31.04
CA ALA A 107 9.25 -12.27 -29.59
C ALA A 107 10.63 -12.13 -28.93
N ARG A 108 11.61 -12.96 -29.30
CA ARG A 108 12.99 -12.86 -28.82
C ARG A 108 13.65 -11.53 -29.19
N LYS A 109 13.50 -11.11 -30.46
CA LYS A 109 14.04 -9.83 -30.93
C LYS A 109 13.43 -8.65 -30.17
N VAL A 110 12.12 -8.66 -30.00
CA VAL A 110 11.38 -7.60 -29.27
C VAL A 110 11.79 -7.55 -27.82
N ARG A 111 11.87 -8.71 -27.15
CA ARG A 111 12.31 -8.79 -25.75
C ARG A 111 13.70 -8.23 -25.57
N ALA A 112 14.67 -8.69 -26.35
CA ALA A 112 16.05 -8.21 -26.24
C ALA A 112 16.16 -6.69 -26.44
N GLU A 113 15.40 -6.12 -27.35
CA GLU A 113 15.41 -4.68 -27.60
C GLU A 113 14.66 -3.89 -26.51
N PHE A 114 13.55 -4.43 -25.98
CA PHE A 114 12.84 -3.83 -24.87
C PHE A 114 13.70 -3.81 -23.59
N ASP A 115 14.41 -4.90 -23.30
CA ASP A 115 15.26 -5.01 -22.12
C ASP A 115 16.39 -3.97 -22.16
N LEU A 116 17.02 -3.72 -23.33
CA LEU A 116 18.03 -2.66 -23.48
C LEU A 116 17.47 -1.27 -23.12
N TRP A 117 16.22 -1.00 -23.51
CA TRP A 117 15.55 0.26 -23.15
C TRP A 117 15.14 0.26 -21.67
N ALA A 118 14.61 -0.84 -21.17
CA ALA A 118 14.09 -0.96 -19.81
C ALA A 118 15.18 -0.91 -18.74
N GLU A 119 16.35 -1.50 -18.99
CA GLU A 119 17.52 -1.49 -18.10
C GLU A 119 18.23 -0.14 -18.10
N SER A 120 18.08 0.64 -19.17
CA SER A 120 18.69 1.96 -19.25
C SER A 120 17.99 2.97 -18.33
N LYS A 121 18.78 3.77 -17.60
CA LYS A 121 18.27 4.91 -16.84
C LYS A 121 17.68 6.01 -17.71
N ASP A 122 17.92 5.96 -19.01
CA ASP A 122 17.33 6.91 -19.96
C ASP A 122 15.83 6.67 -20.19
N CYS A 123 15.26 5.55 -19.74
CA CYS A 123 13.81 5.37 -19.74
C CYS A 123 13.11 6.30 -18.72
N ASP A 124 13.80 6.75 -17.68
CA ASP A 124 13.33 7.71 -16.69
C ASP A 124 13.62 9.15 -17.14
N ILE A 125 12.63 10.06 -16.97
CA ILE A 125 12.79 11.50 -17.25
C ILE A 125 13.92 12.13 -16.44
N TYR A 126 14.14 11.61 -15.21
CA TYR A 126 15.14 12.09 -14.27
C TYR A 126 16.50 11.39 -14.42
N ARG A 127 16.60 10.34 -15.23
CA ARG A 127 17.79 9.51 -15.44
C ARG A 127 18.35 8.91 -14.14
N LYS A 128 17.46 8.55 -13.23
CA LYS A 128 17.83 8.03 -11.91
C LYS A 128 17.63 6.52 -11.81
N ASN A 129 16.49 6.04 -12.29
CA ASN A 129 16.04 4.67 -12.13
C ASN A 129 15.87 4.01 -13.51
N ASN A 130 16.00 2.70 -13.57
CA ASN A 130 15.57 1.90 -14.70
C ASN A 130 14.08 1.57 -14.61
N LEU A 131 13.49 0.90 -15.61
CA LEU A 131 12.07 0.57 -15.61
C LEU A 131 11.70 -0.36 -14.44
N TYR A 132 12.56 -1.28 -14.07
CA TYR A 132 12.32 -2.26 -13.01
C TYR A 132 12.29 -1.60 -11.63
N ASP A 133 13.19 -0.67 -11.36
CA ASP A 133 13.14 0.18 -10.17
C ASP A 133 11.88 1.03 -10.14
N MET A 134 11.49 1.60 -11.29
CA MET A 134 10.28 2.41 -11.41
C MET A 134 9.01 1.60 -11.16
N GLN A 135 8.97 0.31 -11.53
CA GLN A 135 7.87 -0.59 -11.17
C GLN A 135 7.72 -0.71 -9.66
N SER A 136 8.82 -0.93 -8.95
CA SER A 136 8.82 -1.03 -7.47
C SER A 136 8.36 0.26 -6.81
N ILE A 137 8.87 1.41 -7.29
CA ILE A 137 8.50 2.74 -6.77
C ILE A 137 7.01 3.02 -7.03
N ALA A 138 6.51 2.74 -8.23
CA ALA A 138 5.10 2.94 -8.58
C ALA A 138 4.18 2.07 -7.74
N TYR A 139 4.55 0.81 -7.50
CA TYR A 139 3.79 -0.11 -6.67
C TYR A 139 3.79 0.30 -5.20
N GLN A 140 4.94 0.74 -4.66
CA GLN A 140 5.03 1.27 -3.29
C GLN A 140 4.18 2.54 -3.12
N GLY A 141 4.24 3.46 -4.09
CA GLY A 141 3.38 4.65 -4.10
C GLY A 141 1.91 4.31 -4.05
N TYR A 142 1.47 3.31 -4.84
CA TYR A 142 0.11 2.79 -4.76
C TYR A 142 -0.21 2.24 -3.35
N LEU A 143 0.66 1.46 -2.74
CA LEU A 143 0.41 0.90 -1.41
C LEU A 143 0.32 1.98 -0.33
N THR A 144 1.16 3.01 -0.42
CA THR A 144 1.24 4.08 0.59
C THR A 144 0.13 5.11 0.42
N ASP A 145 -0.10 5.57 -0.80
CA ASP A 145 -1.00 6.69 -1.11
C ASP A 145 -2.37 6.24 -1.63
N GLY A 146 -2.50 4.95 -1.99
CA GLY A 146 -3.69 4.39 -2.60
C GLY A 146 -3.67 4.47 -4.13
N ASP A 147 -2.96 5.42 -4.70
CA ASP A 147 -2.67 5.51 -6.13
C ASP A 147 -1.30 6.14 -6.38
N SER A 148 -0.72 5.82 -7.54
CA SER A 148 0.45 6.49 -8.11
C SER A 148 0.21 6.74 -9.60
N PHE A 149 0.99 7.64 -10.20
CA PHE A 149 0.80 8.04 -11.59
C PHE A 149 2.09 7.93 -12.35
N ALA A 150 2.00 7.53 -13.63
CA ALA A 150 3.10 7.57 -14.57
C ALA A 150 2.69 8.39 -15.80
N VAL A 151 3.48 9.41 -16.12
CA VAL A 151 3.25 10.27 -17.28
C VAL A 151 4.24 9.89 -18.37
N PHE A 152 3.73 9.67 -19.57
CA PHE A 152 4.55 9.48 -20.76
C PHE A 152 5.13 10.81 -21.22
N ARG A 153 6.45 10.89 -21.25
CA ARG A 153 7.21 12.05 -21.70
C ARG A 153 7.99 11.72 -22.97
N ARG A 154 8.37 12.74 -23.69
CA ARG A 154 9.21 12.59 -24.88
C ARG A 154 10.44 13.47 -24.74
N LYS A 155 11.62 12.90 -25.05
CA LYS A 155 12.88 13.63 -25.16
C LYS A 155 13.54 13.29 -26.51
N PRO A 156 14.35 14.17 -27.10
CA PRO A 156 15.12 13.84 -28.27
C PRO A 156 15.95 12.57 -28.06
N THR A 157 16.15 11.81 -29.13
CA THR A 157 17.05 10.66 -29.17
C THR A 157 18.50 11.08 -28.93
N THR A 158 19.27 10.18 -28.34
CA THR A 158 20.72 10.34 -28.17
C THR A 158 21.44 9.19 -28.85
N PRO A 159 22.78 9.25 -29.06
CA PRO A 159 23.51 8.13 -29.67
C PRO A 159 23.29 6.81 -28.91
N ASP A 160 23.16 6.87 -27.58
CA ASP A 160 23.01 5.70 -26.72
C ASP A 160 21.54 5.29 -26.49
N MET A 161 20.58 6.16 -26.85
CA MET A 161 19.15 5.91 -26.65
C MET A 161 18.34 6.33 -27.89
N PRO A 162 17.99 5.37 -28.76
CA PRO A 162 17.27 5.64 -30.00
C PRO A 162 15.77 5.91 -29.83
N TYR A 163 15.27 5.75 -28.63
CA TYR A 163 13.86 5.99 -28.26
C TYR A 163 13.66 7.38 -27.67
N THR A 164 12.53 8.02 -28.00
CA THR A 164 12.13 9.30 -27.40
C THR A 164 11.36 9.11 -26.11
N LEU A 165 10.74 7.94 -25.93
CA LEU A 165 9.90 7.61 -24.78
C LEU A 165 10.67 7.70 -23.47
N ARG A 166 10.09 8.43 -22.53
CA ARG A 166 10.53 8.54 -21.13
C ARG A 166 9.32 8.44 -20.21
N LEU A 167 9.52 7.92 -19.02
CA LEU A 167 8.51 7.86 -17.99
C LEU A 167 8.81 8.88 -16.90
N GLN A 168 7.76 9.46 -16.34
CA GLN A 168 7.81 10.32 -15.17
C GLN A 168 6.83 9.80 -14.14
N LEU A 169 7.34 9.26 -13.02
CA LEU A 169 6.50 8.90 -11.89
C LEU A 169 6.08 10.14 -11.10
N ILE A 170 4.84 10.16 -10.64
CA ILE A 170 4.25 11.24 -9.87
C ILE A 170 3.51 10.62 -8.68
N GLU A 171 3.77 11.16 -7.48
CA GLU A 171 3.08 10.77 -6.27
C GLU A 171 1.59 11.13 -6.30
N GLY A 172 0.78 10.31 -5.65
CA GLY A 172 -0.67 10.50 -5.57
C GLY A 172 -1.09 11.87 -5.05
N ASN A 173 -0.34 12.44 -4.11
CA ASN A 173 -0.61 13.76 -3.52
C ASN A 173 -0.47 14.93 -4.50
N ARG A 174 0.34 14.78 -5.54
CA ARG A 174 0.54 15.81 -6.56
C ARG A 174 -0.62 15.92 -7.55
N VAL A 175 -1.46 14.90 -7.65
CA VAL A 175 -2.70 14.97 -8.41
C VAL A 175 -3.80 15.48 -7.49
N SER A 176 -4.16 16.75 -7.64
CA SER A 176 -5.05 17.48 -6.73
C SER A 176 -5.86 18.54 -7.49
N ASN A 177 -6.93 19.01 -6.87
CA ASN A 177 -7.74 20.07 -7.45
C ASN A 177 -6.94 21.38 -7.56
N PRO A 178 -6.99 22.07 -8.71
CA PRO A 178 -6.30 23.35 -8.85
C PRO A 178 -6.93 24.41 -7.93
N LEU A 179 -6.08 25.07 -7.14
CA LEU A 179 -6.47 26.18 -6.25
C LEU A 179 -6.48 27.49 -7.03
N THR A 180 -7.46 27.68 -7.91
CA THR A 180 -7.64 28.95 -8.63
C THR A 180 -8.90 29.64 -8.13
N SER A 181 -8.92 30.97 -8.21
CA SER A 181 -10.08 31.79 -7.79
C SER A 181 -11.38 31.42 -8.53
N SER A 182 -11.28 30.81 -9.69
CA SER A 182 -12.43 30.36 -10.50
C SER A 182 -12.93 28.94 -10.14
N THR A 183 -12.10 28.13 -9.47
CA THR A 183 -12.46 26.74 -9.10
C THR A 183 -13.23 26.63 -7.76
N TYR A 184 -13.29 27.70 -6.98
CA TYR A 184 -14.00 27.72 -5.69
C TYR A 184 -15.54 27.82 -5.80
N VAL A 185 -16.11 27.82 -6.98
CA VAL A 185 -17.53 28.14 -7.21
C VAL A 185 -18.49 26.95 -6.97
N THR A 186 -17.98 25.76 -6.61
CA THR A 186 -18.87 24.59 -6.49
C THR A 186 -19.71 24.56 -5.21
N GLY A 187 -19.39 25.39 -4.20
CA GLY A 187 -20.06 25.32 -2.91
C GLY A 187 -19.87 23.98 -2.16
N ASP A 188 -18.87 23.17 -2.59
CA ASP A 188 -18.52 21.92 -1.92
C ASP A 188 -17.66 22.20 -0.68
N PRO A 189 -18.21 22.07 0.54
CA PRO A 189 -17.47 22.34 1.77
C PRO A 189 -16.35 21.32 2.03
N THR A 190 -16.33 20.20 1.30
CA THR A 190 -15.33 19.13 1.48
C THR A 190 -14.07 19.36 0.65
N GLY A 191 -14.09 20.28 -0.32
CA GLY A 191 -12.97 20.52 -1.24
C GLY A 191 -12.66 19.36 -2.22
N VAL A 192 -13.49 18.32 -2.23
CA VAL A 192 -13.30 17.13 -3.08
C VAL A 192 -13.59 17.44 -4.53
N GLU A 193 -14.56 18.31 -4.80
CA GLU A 193 -15.05 18.63 -6.13
C GLU A 193 -14.74 20.06 -6.53
N ALA A 194 -14.21 20.22 -7.72
CA ALA A 194 -14.02 21.49 -8.42
C ALA A 194 -14.66 21.41 -9.82
N LEU A 195 -14.82 22.54 -10.48
CA LEU A 195 -15.25 22.63 -11.88
C LEU A 195 -14.12 23.20 -12.73
N ASN A 196 -13.91 22.62 -13.88
CA ASN A 196 -13.03 23.21 -14.89
C ASN A 196 -13.77 24.39 -15.55
N PRO A 197 -13.26 25.63 -15.44
CA PRO A 197 -13.95 26.79 -15.99
C PRO A 197 -14.04 26.81 -17.52
N ASP A 198 -13.12 26.11 -18.21
CA ASP A 198 -13.03 26.15 -19.66
C ASP A 198 -14.07 25.23 -20.35
N ASN A 199 -14.44 24.13 -19.69
CA ASN A 199 -15.30 23.11 -20.31
C ASN A 199 -16.47 22.65 -19.41
N GLY A 200 -16.56 23.13 -18.15
CA GLY A 200 -17.58 22.77 -17.21
C GLY A 200 -17.48 21.35 -16.63
N ASN A 201 -16.42 20.61 -16.93
CA ASN A 201 -16.19 19.27 -16.40
C ASN A 201 -15.95 19.30 -14.90
N ARG A 202 -16.38 18.24 -14.22
CA ARG A 202 -16.12 18.03 -12.79
C ARG A 202 -14.70 17.53 -12.57
N ILE A 203 -14.04 18.07 -11.56
CA ILE A 203 -12.71 17.63 -11.13
C ILE A 203 -12.85 17.05 -9.72
N LEU A 204 -12.56 15.76 -9.55
CA LEU A 204 -12.67 15.05 -8.29
C LEU A 204 -11.25 14.70 -7.78
N ASN A 205 -10.77 15.40 -6.77
CA ASN A 205 -9.42 15.21 -6.21
C ASN A 205 -8.34 15.18 -7.31
N GLY A 206 -8.44 16.09 -8.30
CA GLY A 206 -7.48 16.22 -9.41
C GLY A 206 -7.77 15.35 -10.63
N VAL A 207 -8.80 14.53 -10.62
CA VAL A 207 -9.26 13.74 -11.77
C VAL A 207 -10.44 14.44 -12.43
N GLU A 208 -10.27 14.89 -13.66
CA GLU A 208 -11.30 15.53 -14.46
C GLU A 208 -12.11 14.47 -15.21
N ILE A 209 -13.44 14.54 -15.09
CA ILE A 209 -14.38 13.61 -15.69
C ILE A 209 -15.37 14.36 -16.58
N ASP A 210 -15.82 13.70 -17.63
CA ASP A 210 -16.89 14.21 -18.49
C ASP A 210 -18.27 13.98 -17.91
N THR A 211 -19.30 14.28 -18.70
CA THR A 211 -20.72 14.11 -18.31
C THR A 211 -21.13 12.65 -18.09
N ASP A 212 -20.42 11.72 -18.73
CA ASP A 212 -20.68 10.28 -18.62
C ASP A 212 -19.87 9.63 -17.49
N GLY A 213 -19.00 10.42 -16.82
CA GLY A 213 -18.10 9.96 -15.76
C GLY A 213 -16.80 9.36 -16.26
N ALA A 214 -16.47 9.48 -17.55
CA ALA A 214 -15.19 9.03 -18.07
C ALA A 214 -14.06 10.00 -17.73
N ILE A 215 -12.88 9.46 -17.42
CA ILE A 215 -11.70 10.27 -17.09
C ILE A 215 -11.15 10.90 -18.38
N VAL A 216 -11.06 12.23 -18.40
CA VAL A 216 -10.56 13.00 -19.56
C VAL A 216 -9.22 13.65 -19.32
N ALA A 217 -8.91 14.03 -18.08
CA ALA A 217 -7.63 14.65 -17.74
C ALA A 217 -7.27 14.48 -16.26
N TYR A 218 -6.00 14.74 -15.97
CA TYR A 218 -5.46 14.80 -14.60
C TYR A 218 -4.84 16.17 -14.37
N TRP A 219 -5.08 16.73 -13.18
CA TRP A 219 -4.51 18.00 -12.75
C TRP A 219 -3.33 17.74 -11.83
N VAL A 220 -2.15 18.01 -12.34
CA VAL A 220 -0.88 17.72 -11.68
C VAL A 220 -0.27 18.99 -11.13
N SER A 221 -0.09 19.05 -9.81
CA SER A 221 0.57 20.15 -9.11
C SER A 221 2.10 20.06 -9.27
N ASN A 222 2.76 21.21 -9.38
CA ASN A 222 4.21 21.32 -9.24
C ASN A 222 4.68 21.29 -7.77
N GLN A 223 3.75 21.38 -6.82
CA GLN A 223 4.05 21.33 -5.39
C GLN A 223 4.61 19.97 -4.97
N VAL A 224 5.68 20.01 -4.17
CA VAL A 224 6.22 18.82 -3.51
C VAL A 224 5.50 18.64 -2.17
N PRO A 225 5.09 17.40 -1.82
CA PRO A 225 4.47 17.14 -0.52
C PRO A 225 5.34 17.65 0.65
N GLY A 226 4.69 18.30 1.63
CA GLY A 226 5.39 18.85 2.81
C GLY A 226 5.99 20.25 2.63
N GLU A 227 6.08 20.78 1.42
CA GLU A 227 6.48 22.15 1.21
C GLU A 227 5.30 23.11 1.47
N PRO A 228 5.55 24.32 2.01
CA PRO A 228 4.50 25.30 2.23
C PRO A 228 3.79 25.66 0.93
N ILE A 229 2.46 25.69 0.96
CA ILE A 229 1.67 26.20 -0.17
C ILE A 229 1.89 27.70 -0.26
N THR A 230 2.82 28.11 -1.09
CA THR A 230 2.98 29.52 -1.44
C THR A 230 2.09 29.75 -2.66
N SER A 231 0.95 30.38 -2.46
CA SER A 231 -0.09 30.57 -3.49
C SER A 231 0.40 31.21 -4.79
N MET A 232 1.52 31.91 -4.76
CA MET A 232 2.15 32.52 -5.95
C MET A 232 3.01 31.55 -6.78
N LEU A 233 3.47 30.42 -6.21
CA LEU A 233 4.39 29.51 -6.88
C LEU A 233 3.75 28.16 -7.21
N THR A 234 2.60 27.82 -6.63
CA THR A 234 1.92 26.57 -6.89
C THR A 234 1.10 26.68 -8.17
N THR A 235 1.44 25.87 -9.14
CA THR A 235 0.74 25.78 -10.44
C THR A 235 0.28 24.36 -10.69
N TRP A 236 -0.81 24.22 -11.45
CA TRP A 236 -1.32 22.94 -11.89
C TRP A 236 -1.23 22.84 -13.41
N ALA A 237 -0.71 21.72 -13.88
CA ALA A 237 -0.74 21.36 -15.29
C ALA A 237 -1.91 20.39 -15.53
N ARG A 238 -2.80 20.76 -16.46
CA ARG A 238 -3.84 19.85 -16.96
C ARG A 238 -3.21 18.92 -17.99
N VAL A 239 -3.19 17.62 -17.70
CA VAL A 239 -2.66 16.60 -18.60
C VAL A 239 -3.82 15.74 -19.08
N GLU A 240 -4.07 15.70 -20.38
CA GLU A 240 -5.12 14.85 -20.96
C GLU A 240 -4.81 13.37 -20.69
N ALA A 241 -5.81 12.60 -20.28
CA ALA A 241 -5.64 11.19 -19.97
C ALA A 241 -5.19 10.40 -21.21
N TYR A 242 -5.76 10.75 -22.37
CA TYR A 242 -5.48 10.10 -23.66
C TYR A 242 -5.22 11.13 -24.76
N GLY A 243 -4.41 10.77 -25.70
CA GLY A 243 -4.19 11.58 -26.90
C GLY A 243 -5.44 11.68 -27.75
N LYS A 244 -5.89 12.90 -28.08
CA LYS A 244 -7.14 13.17 -28.83
C LYS A 244 -7.26 12.42 -30.16
N ARG A 245 -6.14 12.22 -30.85
CA ARG A 245 -6.12 11.60 -32.19
C ARG A 245 -5.66 10.15 -32.16
N THR A 246 -4.85 9.80 -31.18
CA THR A 246 -4.18 8.49 -31.09
C THR A 246 -4.86 7.53 -30.12
N SER A 247 -5.65 8.06 -29.18
CA SER A 247 -6.21 7.31 -28.05
C SER A 247 -5.15 6.58 -27.21
N ILE A 248 -3.88 6.96 -27.36
CA ILE A 248 -2.78 6.45 -26.56
C ILE A 248 -2.84 7.12 -25.19
N PRO A 249 -2.66 6.40 -24.08
CA PRO A 249 -2.61 7.02 -22.76
C PRO A 249 -1.43 7.99 -22.65
N ASN A 250 -1.66 9.17 -22.09
CA ASN A 250 -0.60 10.12 -21.72
C ASN A 250 -0.23 9.97 -20.24
N VAL A 251 -1.19 9.46 -19.43
CA VAL A 251 -1.02 9.24 -18.00
C VAL A 251 -1.57 7.86 -17.67
N LEU A 252 -0.83 7.10 -16.90
CA LEU A 252 -1.31 5.87 -16.25
C LEU A 252 -1.63 6.19 -14.80
N GLN A 253 -2.80 5.83 -14.35
CA GLN A 253 -3.18 5.81 -12.95
C GLN A 253 -3.11 4.37 -12.45
N ILE A 254 -2.29 4.13 -11.44
CA ILE A 254 -2.10 2.84 -10.81
C ILE A 254 -2.92 2.88 -9.52
N SER A 255 -4.10 2.27 -9.53
CA SER A 255 -5.00 2.17 -8.37
C SER A 255 -5.72 0.83 -8.37
N ASN A 256 -6.14 0.36 -7.21
CA ASN A 256 -6.98 -0.83 -7.08
C ASN A 256 -8.35 -0.41 -6.56
N ASP A 257 -9.30 -0.28 -7.46
CA ASP A 257 -10.63 0.22 -7.14
C ASP A 257 -11.46 -0.88 -6.48
N THR A 258 -12.09 -0.55 -5.36
CA THR A 258 -12.92 -1.47 -4.57
C THR A 258 -14.42 -1.24 -4.74
N ARG A 259 -14.78 -0.18 -5.47
CA ARG A 259 -16.18 0.21 -5.73
C ARG A 259 -16.33 0.92 -7.08
N PRO A 260 -17.51 0.86 -7.71
CA PRO A 260 -17.80 1.67 -8.89
C PRO A 260 -17.65 3.18 -8.61
N GLU A 261 -17.34 3.96 -9.63
CA GLU A 261 -17.17 5.42 -9.55
C GLU A 261 -16.09 5.87 -8.54
N GLN A 262 -15.12 5.03 -8.31
CA GLN A 262 -13.94 5.36 -7.51
C GLN A 262 -12.87 5.96 -8.41
N TYR A 263 -12.62 7.28 -8.27
CA TYR A 263 -11.66 7.99 -9.11
C TYR A 263 -10.28 8.11 -8.48
N ARG A 264 -10.15 7.84 -7.18
CA ARG A 264 -8.84 7.82 -6.47
C ARG A 264 -8.76 6.58 -5.60
N GLY A 265 -7.56 6.05 -5.52
CA GLY A 265 -7.27 4.88 -4.71
C GLY A 265 -7.27 5.15 -3.20
N VAL A 266 -7.44 4.10 -2.41
CA VAL A 266 -7.36 4.13 -0.95
C VAL A 266 -6.05 3.45 -0.52
N PRO A 267 -5.27 4.05 0.40
CA PRO A 267 -4.04 3.46 0.90
C PRO A 267 -4.24 2.03 1.41
N TYR A 268 -3.26 1.17 1.13
CA TYR A 268 -3.30 -0.24 1.52
C TYR A 268 -3.44 -0.43 3.04
N LEU A 269 -2.80 0.44 3.82
CA LEU A 269 -2.86 0.41 5.28
C LEU A 269 -4.15 1.02 5.86
N ALA A 270 -5.01 1.65 5.04
CA ALA A 270 -6.19 2.37 5.54
C ALA A 270 -7.05 1.57 6.53
N PRO A 271 -7.41 0.28 6.29
CA PRO A 271 -8.25 -0.48 7.20
C PRO A 271 -7.59 -0.82 8.54
N VAL A 272 -6.27 -0.68 8.64
CA VAL A 272 -5.48 -1.09 9.82
C VAL A 272 -4.73 0.06 10.51
N ILE A 273 -4.94 1.31 10.05
CA ILE A 273 -4.27 2.50 10.61
C ILE A 273 -4.41 2.54 12.14
N GLU A 274 -5.62 2.41 12.65
CA GLU A 274 -5.89 2.50 14.08
C GLU A 274 -5.23 1.33 14.82
N THR A 275 -5.39 0.10 14.33
CA THR A 275 -4.80 -1.09 14.95
C THR A 275 -3.27 -1.00 15.00
N LEU A 276 -2.62 -0.59 13.91
CA LEU A 276 -1.16 -0.39 13.87
C LEU A 276 -0.71 0.67 14.88
N LYS A 277 -1.45 1.78 15.00
CA LYS A 277 -1.14 2.82 15.98
C LYS A 277 -1.31 2.34 17.41
N GLN A 278 -2.32 1.50 17.68
CA GLN A 278 -2.51 0.87 18.99
C GLN A 278 -1.38 -0.12 19.33
N VAL A 279 -0.97 -0.97 18.39
CA VAL A 279 0.19 -1.87 18.56
C VAL A 279 1.44 -1.05 18.91
N TYR A 280 1.72 0.01 18.16
CA TYR A 280 2.87 0.88 18.40
C TYR A 280 2.83 1.52 19.81
N ARG A 281 1.68 2.08 20.20
CA ARG A 281 1.49 2.71 21.51
C ARG A 281 1.65 1.71 22.63
N TYR A 282 1.10 0.50 22.47
CA TYR A 282 1.20 -0.56 23.47
C TYR A 282 2.65 -1.04 23.64
N THR A 283 3.36 -1.23 22.53
CA THR A 283 4.78 -1.60 22.55
C THR A 283 5.62 -0.55 23.30
N ASN A 284 5.39 0.75 23.02
CA ASN A 284 6.10 1.84 23.68
C ASN A 284 5.76 1.91 25.17
N ALA A 285 4.50 1.68 25.56
CA ALA A 285 4.08 1.66 26.96
C ALA A 285 4.74 0.51 27.74
N GLU A 286 4.81 -0.69 27.15
CA GLU A 286 5.50 -1.84 27.73
C GLU A 286 7.01 -1.61 27.83
N LEU A 287 7.63 -1.04 26.81
CA LEU A 287 9.05 -0.68 26.86
C LEU A 287 9.31 0.34 27.97
N THR A 288 8.49 1.37 28.09
CA THR A 288 8.58 2.37 29.16
C THR A 288 8.40 1.72 30.52
N SER A 289 7.42 0.83 30.67
CA SER A 289 7.21 0.06 31.92
C SER A 289 8.44 -0.79 32.26
N ALA A 290 9.04 -1.47 31.28
CA ALA A 290 10.24 -2.27 31.49
C ALA A 290 11.45 -1.41 31.89
N ILE A 291 11.61 -0.23 31.28
CA ILE A 291 12.64 0.74 31.63
C ILE A 291 12.44 1.23 33.08
N ILE A 292 11.22 1.65 33.44
CA ILE A 292 10.91 2.10 34.80
C ILE A 292 11.19 0.98 35.80
N LYS A 293 10.79 -0.27 35.51
CA LYS A 293 11.09 -1.41 36.37
C LYS A 293 12.60 -1.65 36.54
N SER A 294 13.41 -1.42 35.49
CA SER A 294 14.87 -1.55 35.57
C SER A 294 15.53 -0.47 36.44
N TYR A 295 14.83 0.68 36.63
CA TYR A 295 15.31 1.77 37.48
C TYR A 295 14.77 1.65 38.91
N PHE A 296 13.98 0.61 39.29
CA PHE A 296 13.43 0.51 40.62
C PHE A 296 14.55 0.44 41.63
N ALA A 297 14.70 1.54 42.41
CA ALA A 297 15.49 1.60 43.61
C ALA A 297 14.79 0.81 44.71
N LEU A 298 15.53 0.09 45.51
CA LEU A 298 15.02 -0.52 46.74
C LEU A 298 14.74 0.58 47.75
N PHE A 299 13.49 0.71 48.15
CA PHE A 299 13.10 1.57 49.28
C PHE A 299 13.01 0.73 50.55
N PHE A 300 13.77 1.08 51.56
CA PHE A 300 13.73 0.45 52.84
C PHE A 300 12.86 1.26 53.81
N THR A 301 11.81 0.65 54.31
CA THR A 301 11.01 1.21 55.40
C THR A 301 11.44 0.55 56.69
N GLU A 302 11.75 1.34 57.73
CA GLU A 302 11.98 0.83 59.07
C GLU A 302 10.65 0.66 59.77
N ALA A 303 10.28 -0.60 60.10
CA ALA A 303 9.15 -0.86 60.99
C ALA A 303 9.48 -0.32 62.37
N VAL A 304 8.57 0.47 62.95
CA VAL A 304 8.70 0.96 64.32
C VAL A 304 8.62 -0.23 65.28
N THR A 305 9.72 -0.90 65.48
CA THR A 305 9.89 -1.82 66.61
C THR A 305 10.74 -1.11 67.67
N ASN A 306 10.30 -1.12 68.87
CA ASN A 306 10.83 -0.43 70.09
C ASN A 306 12.27 -0.83 70.47
N SER A 307 13.18 -1.08 69.51
CA SER A 307 14.56 -1.41 69.89
C SER A 307 15.51 -1.06 68.72
N GLY A 308 16.16 0.09 68.85
CA GLY A 308 17.34 0.46 68.08
C GLY A 308 17.10 0.78 66.61
N SER A 309 17.02 2.05 66.30
CA SER A 309 16.86 2.57 64.91
C SER A 309 18.15 2.44 64.16
N LEU A 310 18.07 2.09 62.84
CA LEU A 310 19.19 2.18 61.89
C LEU A 310 19.78 3.61 61.85
N ASN A 311 19.00 4.62 62.21
CA ASN A 311 19.44 6.00 62.40
C ASN A 311 20.40 6.20 63.56
N ASP A 312 20.30 5.37 64.64
CA ASP A 312 21.25 5.41 65.77
C ASP A 312 22.62 4.84 65.38
N MET A 313 22.71 4.04 64.35
CA MET A 313 24.00 3.55 63.83
C MET A 313 24.68 4.53 62.87
N LEU A 314 23.98 5.52 62.35
CA LEU A 314 24.49 6.50 61.39
C LEU A 314 24.59 7.92 62.00
N ALA A 315 24.02 8.14 63.19
CA ALA A 315 24.02 9.44 63.86
C ALA A 315 25.05 9.45 65.04
N ASP A 316 26.35 9.42 64.70
CA ASP A 316 27.38 9.90 65.63
C ASP A 316 27.81 11.31 65.20
N ASN A 317 26.94 12.30 65.36
CA ASN A 317 27.30 13.71 65.50
C ASN A 317 26.08 14.46 66.07
N GLY A 318 26.15 14.76 67.38
CA GLY A 318 25.13 15.48 68.11
C GLY A 318 24.82 16.86 67.55
N VAL A 319 23.53 17.09 67.33
CA VAL A 319 22.81 18.36 67.52
C VAL A 319 21.33 18.02 67.63
N ASP A 320 20.75 18.26 68.81
CA ASP A 320 19.30 18.30 69.08
C ASP A 320 18.70 19.53 68.42
N ASP A 321 17.81 19.35 67.44
CA ASP A 321 16.85 20.34 67.00
C ASP A 321 15.52 19.64 66.63
N PRO A 322 14.39 19.94 67.35
CA PRO A 322 13.13 19.30 67.10
C PRO A 322 12.31 20.06 66.05
N THR A 323 12.73 20.04 64.83
CA THR A 323 11.91 20.43 63.69
C THR A 323 11.63 19.19 62.85
N GLU A 324 10.33 18.86 62.68
CA GLU A 324 9.89 17.78 61.83
C GLU A 324 10.62 17.84 60.46
N PRO A 325 11.21 16.76 59.96
CA PRO A 325 11.90 16.79 58.67
C PRO A 325 10.87 17.01 57.60
N VAL A 326 10.92 18.16 56.97
CA VAL A 326 10.26 18.40 55.67
C VAL A 326 10.97 17.49 54.67
N VAL A 327 10.28 16.42 54.27
CA VAL A 327 10.81 15.50 53.26
C VAL A 327 10.87 16.24 51.94
N ASP A 328 12.05 16.66 51.53
CA ASP A 328 12.30 17.22 50.21
C ASP A 328 12.37 16.05 49.18
N VAL A 329 11.31 15.90 48.40
CA VAL A 329 11.17 14.83 47.39
C VAL A 329 12.21 14.95 46.28
N SER A 330 12.92 16.10 46.18
CA SER A 330 13.95 16.38 45.19
C SER A 330 15.28 15.66 45.47
N GLU A 331 15.50 15.11 46.65
CA GLU A 331 16.74 14.41 47.01
C GLU A 331 16.76 12.90 46.67
N TYR A 332 15.64 12.34 46.20
CA TYR A 332 15.59 10.93 45.82
C TYR A 332 16.16 10.70 44.41
N ASN A 333 17.29 10.06 44.33
CA ASN A 333 17.87 9.67 43.05
C ASN A 333 17.18 8.40 42.50
N LEU A 334 16.44 8.56 41.40
CA LEU A 334 15.90 7.45 40.66
C LEU A 334 16.92 6.98 39.61
N GLY A 335 17.54 5.82 39.83
CA GLY A 335 18.51 5.25 38.89
C GLY A 335 18.68 3.73 39.12
N PRO A 336 19.32 3.01 38.19
CA PRO A 336 19.53 1.58 38.32
C PRO A 336 20.36 1.24 39.56
N GLY A 337 19.77 0.47 40.49
CA GLY A 337 20.46 0.03 41.71
C GLY A 337 20.63 1.09 42.78
N THR A 338 19.92 2.21 42.76
CA THR A 338 19.94 3.20 43.81
C THR A 338 19.17 2.70 45.04
N LEU A 339 19.76 2.89 46.24
CA LEU A 339 19.15 2.60 47.53
C LEU A 339 18.74 3.91 48.16
N ASN A 340 17.43 4.10 48.38
CA ASN A 340 16.89 5.29 49.04
C ASN A 340 16.30 4.86 50.41
N ALA A 341 16.70 5.53 51.47
CA ALA A 341 16.11 5.35 52.79
C ALA A 341 14.89 6.27 52.93
N LEU A 342 13.74 5.71 53.36
CA LEU A 342 12.52 6.45 53.58
C LEU A 342 12.35 6.86 55.05
N PRO A 343 11.72 7.99 55.33
CA PRO A 343 11.40 8.41 56.71
C PRO A 343 10.54 7.40 57.44
N LYS A 344 10.67 7.36 58.77
CA LYS A 344 9.87 6.48 59.62
C LYS A 344 8.37 6.71 59.40
N GLY A 345 7.63 5.61 59.14
CA GLY A 345 6.18 5.63 58.96
C GLY A 345 5.68 5.78 57.51
N VAL A 346 6.57 5.86 56.53
CA VAL A 346 6.21 5.84 55.12
C VAL A 346 6.30 4.40 54.60
N ASP A 347 5.19 3.84 54.17
CA ASP A 347 5.13 2.50 53.54
C ASP A 347 5.06 2.64 52.04
N VAL A 348 5.91 1.92 51.34
CA VAL A 348 5.89 1.87 49.87
C VAL A 348 5.13 0.62 49.45
N LYS A 349 3.94 0.80 48.92
CA LYS A 349 3.27 -0.27 48.20
C LYS A 349 3.94 -0.44 46.84
N SER A 350 4.69 -1.52 46.66
CA SER A 350 5.13 -1.94 45.36
C SER A 350 3.88 -2.24 44.52
N VAL A 351 3.68 -1.46 43.45
CA VAL A 351 2.71 -1.84 42.43
C VAL A 351 3.33 -3.03 41.68
N ASP A 352 2.85 -4.23 42.04
CA ASP A 352 3.34 -5.47 41.43
C ASP A 352 2.91 -5.50 39.96
N ALA A 353 3.78 -5.06 39.09
CA ALA A 353 3.58 -5.04 37.66
C ALA A 353 3.99 -6.39 37.02
N SER A 354 4.11 -7.47 37.80
CA SER A 354 4.60 -8.78 37.35
C SER A 354 3.66 -9.47 36.34
N ASN A 355 2.37 -9.11 36.30
CA ASN A 355 1.39 -9.73 35.40
C ASN A 355 1.34 -9.16 34.00
N ALA A 356 2.05 -8.06 33.68
CA ALA A 356 1.96 -7.42 32.36
C ALA A 356 2.77 -8.16 31.27
N GLN A 357 3.88 -8.80 31.62
CA GLN A 357 4.76 -9.43 30.65
C GLN A 357 4.17 -10.67 29.97
N SER A 358 3.41 -11.50 30.68
CA SER A 358 2.82 -12.73 30.11
C SER A 358 1.67 -12.44 29.13
N THR A 359 1.02 -11.27 29.24
CA THR A 359 -0.10 -10.87 28.39
C THR A 359 0.33 -10.07 27.17
N PHE A 360 1.53 -9.45 27.20
CA PHE A 360 2.02 -8.63 26.07
C PHE A 360 2.16 -9.41 24.78
N GLU A 361 2.86 -10.55 24.82
CA GLU A 361 3.10 -11.36 23.61
C GLU A 361 1.79 -11.88 23.01
N VAL A 362 0.90 -12.40 23.84
CA VAL A 362 -0.39 -12.95 23.39
C VAL A 362 -1.26 -11.85 22.78
N PHE A 363 -1.36 -10.70 23.42
CA PHE A 363 -2.21 -9.60 22.97
C PHE A 363 -1.67 -8.93 21.72
N SER A 364 -0.37 -8.60 21.67
CA SER A 364 0.27 -8.01 20.51
C SER A 364 0.20 -8.93 19.28
N THR A 365 0.43 -10.23 19.49
CA THR A 365 0.29 -11.24 18.44
C THR A 365 -1.13 -11.27 17.87
N GLN A 366 -2.18 -11.20 18.70
CA GLN A 366 -3.56 -11.19 18.23
C GLN A 366 -3.88 -9.93 17.41
N LEU A 367 -3.40 -8.76 17.82
CA LEU A 367 -3.56 -7.52 17.06
C LEU A 367 -2.86 -7.60 15.69
N ILE A 368 -1.62 -8.12 15.66
CA ILE A 368 -0.86 -8.27 14.41
C ILE A 368 -1.52 -9.31 13.48
N LYS A 369 -2.11 -10.38 14.03
CA LYS A 369 -2.91 -11.33 13.24
C LYS A 369 -4.13 -10.66 12.60
N GLN A 370 -4.82 -9.75 13.30
CA GLN A 370 -5.92 -8.97 12.72
C GLN A 370 -5.42 -8.05 11.60
N VAL A 371 -4.28 -7.39 11.78
CA VAL A 371 -3.63 -6.60 10.73
C VAL A 371 -3.33 -7.47 9.51
N GLY A 372 -2.69 -8.63 9.72
CA GLY A 372 -2.38 -9.56 8.65
C GLY A 372 -3.61 -10.05 7.90
N ALA A 373 -4.69 -10.39 8.62
CA ALA A 373 -5.95 -10.80 8.03
C ALA A 373 -6.59 -9.70 7.17
N ALA A 374 -6.57 -8.45 7.63
CA ALA A 374 -7.12 -7.32 6.89
C ALA A 374 -6.30 -6.96 5.64
N LEU A 375 -5.00 -7.25 5.65
CA LEU A 375 -4.07 -7.00 4.54
C LEU A 375 -3.84 -8.23 3.63
N ASN A 376 -4.55 -9.35 3.86
CA ASN A 376 -4.33 -10.62 3.18
C ASN A 376 -2.87 -11.14 3.26
N GLN A 377 -2.19 -10.83 4.38
CA GLN A 377 -0.84 -11.30 4.68
C GLN A 377 -0.87 -12.15 5.94
N PRO A 378 -0.64 -13.46 5.87
CA PRO A 378 -0.54 -14.31 7.06
C PRO A 378 0.50 -13.77 8.05
N TYR A 379 0.24 -13.95 9.35
CA TYR A 379 1.11 -13.50 10.43
C TYR A 379 2.56 -13.98 10.25
N GLU A 380 2.73 -15.23 9.86
CA GLU A 380 4.02 -15.87 9.63
C GLU A 380 4.85 -15.15 8.56
N VAL A 381 4.19 -14.70 7.50
CA VAL A 381 4.81 -13.97 6.39
C VAL A 381 5.09 -12.52 6.80
N LEU A 382 4.11 -11.86 7.44
CA LEU A 382 4.23 -10.47 7.88
C LEU A 382 5.34 -10.27 8.91
N MET A 383 5.41 -11.16 9.91
CA MET A 383 6.40 -11.09 11.00
C MET A 383 7.65 -11.90 10.73
N LYS A 384 7.70 -12.63 9.58
CA LYS A 384 8.80 -13.56 9.23
C LYS A 384 9.07 -14.59 10.32
N ASN A 385 8.01 -15.02 11.01
CA ASN A 385 8.06 -15.95 12.14
C ASN A 385 7.39 -17.27 11.77
N PHE A 386 8.21 -18.26 11.41
CA PHE A 386 7.78 -19.59 10.93
C PHE A 386 7.94 -20.65 12.03
N ASN A 387 7.46 -20.37 13.24
CA ASN A 387 7.51 -21.30 14.38
C ASN A 387 6.46 -22.43 14.33
N SER A 388 5.57 -22.43 13.33
CA SER A 388 4.58 -23.47 13.12
C SER A 388 5.18 -24.68 12.41
N SER A 389 4.42 -25.81 12.32
CA SER A 389 4.86 -26.98 11.55
C SER A 389 5.15 -26.61 10.09
N TYR A 390 6.04 -27.35 9.44
CA TYR A 390 6.39 -27.18 8.02
C TYR A 390 5.13 -27.08 7.13
N SER A 391 4.15 -27.97 7.36
CA SER A 391 2.90 -27.98 6.58
C SER A 391 2.06 -26.73 6.77
N ALA A 392 1.97 -26.22 8.01
CA ALA A 392 1.22 -24.99 8.32
C ALA A 392 1.92 -23.76 7.74
N SER A 393 3.24 -23.64 7.86
CA SER A 393 4.02 -22.55 7.27
C SER A 393 3.92 -22.54 5.74
N ARG A 394 3.98 -23.74 5.10
CA ARG A 394 3.79 -23.87 3.65
C ARG A 394 2.38 -23.45 3.22
N ALA A 395 1.35 -23.85 3.96
CA ALA A 395 -0.03 -23.45 3.66
C ALA A 395 -0.22 -21.92 3.76
N ALA A 396 0.36 -21.29 4.77
CA ALA A 396 0.33 -19.82 4.92
C ALA A 396 1.04 -19.12 3.75
N MET A 397 2.20 -19.62 3.35
CA MET A 397 2.94 -19.09 2.19
C MET A 397 2.14 -19.25 0.89
N LEU A 398 1.51 -20.38 0.64
CA LEU A 398 0.67 -20.62 -0.54
C LEU A 398 -0.52 -19.67 -0.59
N GLN A 399 -1.18 -19.44 0.54
CA GLN A 399 -2.30 -18.50 0.63
C GLN A 399 -1.85 -17.05 0.33
N ALA A 400 -0.73 -16.60 0.91
CA ALA A 400 -0.16 -15.29 0.61
C ALA A 400 0.22 -15.16 -0.87
N TRP A 401 0.74 -16.26 -1.47
CA TRP A 401 1.19 -16.26 -2.85
C TRP A 401 0.05 -16.04 -3.85
N GLU A 402 -1.15 -16.55 -3.58
CA GLU A 402 -2.32 -16.29 -4.43
C GLU A 402 -2.67 -14.78 -4.47
N GLU A 403 -2.57 -14.08 -3.32
CA GLU A 403 -2.78 -12.63 -3.26
C GLU A 403 -1.70 -11.88 -4.06
N TYR A 404 -0.42 -12.28 -3.92
CA TYR A 404 0.67 -11.64 -4.66
C TYR A 404 0.55 -11.84 -6.17
N LYS A 405 0.14 -13.03 -6.63
CA LYS A 405 -0.14 -13.29 -8.05
C LYS A 405 -1.28 -12.43 -8.58
N LEU A 406 -2.37 -12.29 -7.80
CA LEU A 406 -3.50 -11.45 -8.17
C LEU A 406 -3.06 -9.98 -8.34
N ARG A 407 -2.32 -9.45 -7.37
CA ARG A 407 -1.80 -8.09 -7.40
C ARG A 407 -0.82 -7.87 -8.54
N ARG A 408 0.05 -8.83 -8.79
CA ARG A 408 0.99 -8.81 -9.93
C ARG A 408 0.27 -8.72 -11.25
N LYS A 409 -0.74 -9.58 -11.47
CA LYS A 409 -1.53 -9.57 -12.71
C LYS A 409 -2.23 -8.23 -12.94
N TRP A 410 -2.78 -7.67 -11.88
CA TRP A 410 -3.40 -6.35 -11.94
C TRP A 410 -2.36 -5.26 -12.26
N PHE A 411 -1.25 -5.21 -11.52
CA PHE A 411 -0.19 -4.22 -11.73
C PHE A 411 0.45 -4.32 -13.12
N ALA A 412 0.70 -5.54 -13.60
CA ALA A 412 1.20 -5.75 -14.94
C ALA A 412 0.24 -5.21 -16.02
N ARG A 413 -1.07 -5.42 -15.84
CA ARG A 413 -2.11 -4.92 -16.77
C ARG A 413 -2.15 -3.39 -16.81
N ASP A 414 -2.06 -2.73 -15.66
CA ASP A 414 -2.35 -1.29 -15.54
C ASP A 414 -1.09 -0.42 -15.64
N PHE A 415 0.08 -0.98 -15.39
CA PHE A 415 1.36 -0.28 -15.49
C PHE A 415 2.26 -0.82 -16.60
N CYS A 416 2.65 -2.09 -16.52
CA CYS A 416 3.70 -2.64 -17.39
C CYS A 416 3.24 -2.78 -18.84
N GLN A 417 2.05 -3.33 -19.06
CA GLN A 417 1.51 -3.57 -20.39
C GLN A 417 1.32 -2.30 -21.22
N PRO A 418 0.72 -1.22 -20.70
CA PRO A 418 0.60 0.04 -21.45
C PRO A 418 1.96 0.67 -21.80
N ILE A 419 2.95 0.55 -20.92
CA ILE A 419 4.32 1.05 -21.21
C ILE A 419 4.93 0.28 -22.36
N TYR A 420 4.84 -1.04 -22.34
CA TYR A 420 5.31 -1.91 -23.42
C TYR A 420 4.62 -1.59 -24.74
N GLU A 421 3.29 -1.39 -24.74
CA GLU A 421 2.54 -1.03 -25.95
C GLU A 421 3.00 0.30 -26.54
N VAL A 422 3.22 1.32 -25.73
CA VAL A 422 3.70 2.63 -26.19
C VAL A 422 5.14 2.55 -26.69
N TRP A 423 5.99 1.76 -26.01
CA TRP A 423 7.35 1.51 -26.47
C TRP A 423 7.37 0.75 -27.80
N LEU A 424 6.57 -0.32 -27.94
CA LEU A 424 6.50 -1.12 -29.16
C LEU A 424 6.00 -0.30 -30.35
N MET A 425 5.00 0.58 -30.13
CA MET A 425 4.55 1.51 -31.17
C MET A 425 5.70 2.39 -31.68
N GLU A 426 6.56 2.88 -30.79
CA GLU A 426 7.72 3.68 -31.17
C GLU A 426 8.77 2.83 -31.92
N ALA A 427 9.03 1.61 -31.45
CA ALA A 427 9.96 0.68 -32.06
C ALA A 427 9.56 0.33 -33.49
N VAL A 428 8.27 0.06 -33.72
CA VAL A 428 7.72 -0.21 -35.05
C VAL A 428 7.74 1.05 -35.95
N ALA A 429 7.36 2.21 -35.39
CA ALA A 429 7.38 3.48 -36.13
C ALA A 429 8.80 3.87 -36.57
N ASN A 430 9.82 3.55 -35.79
CA ASN A 430 11.22 3.79 -36.09
C ASN A 430 11.83 2.71 -37.04
N GLY A 431 11.05 1.70 -37.42
CA GLY A 431 11.52 0.60 -38.30
C GLY A 431 12.49 -0.37 -37.64
N ARG A 432 12.61 -0.35 -36.30
CA ARG A 432 13.50 -1.25 -35.54
C ARG A 432 12.89 -2.65 -35.37
N ILE A 433 11.57 -2.70 -35.22
CA ILE A 433 10.78 -3.92 -35.12
C ILE A 433 9.79 -3.96 -36.29
N GLU A 434 9.82 -5.05 -37.05
CA GLU A 434 8.86 -5.27 -38.15
C GLU A 434 7.57 -5.87 -37.56
N ALA A 435 6.44 -5.23 -37.86
CA ALA A 435 5.12 -5.68 -37.45
C ALA A 435 4.09 -5.29 -38.53
N PRO A 436 3.91 -6.12 -39.55
CA PRO A 436 3.00 -5.81 -40.65
C PRO A 436 1.57 -5.54 -40.19
N GLY A 437 0.94 -4.49 -40.73
CA GLY A 437 -0.44 -4.11 -40.40
C GLY A 437 -0.62 -3.45 -39.02
N PHE A 438 0.46 -3.17 -38.28
CA PHE A 438 0.41 -2.67 -36.89
C PHE A 438 -0.33 -1.32 -36.76
N PHE A 439 -0.19 -0.44 -37.73
CA PHE A 439 -0.84 0.88 -37.74
C PHE A 439 -2.14 0.92 -38.54
N ASP A 440 -2.40 -0.11 -39.35
CA ASP A 440 -3.56 -0.14 -40.22
C ASP A 440 -4.81 -0.68 -39.52
N ASP A 441 -4.65 -1.69 -38.65
CA ASP A 441 -5.74 -2.32 -37.90
C ASP A 441 -5.46 -2.37 -36.40
N PRO A 442 -6.37 -1.78 -35.57
CA PRO A 442 -6.26 -1.84 -34.12
C PRO A 442 -6.25 -3.27 -33.52
N LEU A 443 -6.89 -4.25 -34.16
CA LEU A 443 -6.88 -5.63 -33.73
C LEU A 443 -5.54 -6.31 -34.00
N ILE A 444 -4.97 -6.06 -35.18
CA ILE A 444 -3.62 -6.51 -35.53
C ILE A 444 -2.59 -5.91 -34.59
N ARG A 445 -2.71 -4.61 -34.29
CA ARG A 445 -1.85 -3.96 -33.28
C ARG A 445 -1.96 -4.66 -31.91
N LYS A 446 -3.17 -4.92 -31.40
CA LYS A 446 -3.36 -5.63 -30.13
C LYS A 446 -2.81 -7.06 -30.17
N ALA A 447 -2.89 -7.73 -31.32
CA ALA A 447 -2.33 -9.07 -31.49
C ALA A 447 -0.79 -9.07 -31.39
N TRP A 448 -0.12 -8.07 -31.95
CA TRP A 448 1.33 -7.86 -31.79
C TRP A 448 1.72 -7.46 -30.37
N CYS A 449 0.94 -6.60 -29.70
CA CYS A 449 1.21 -6.10 -28.36
C CYS A 449 0.95 -7.10 -27.23
N ASN A 450 0.41 -8.29 -27.54
CA ASN A 450 0.12 -9.27 -26.48
C ASN A 450 1.41 -9.79 -25.84
N ALA A 451 1.46 -9.75 -24.52
CA ALA A 451 2.59 -10.22 -23.73
C ALA A 451 2.13 -10.82 -22.39
N ASP A 452 2.93 -11.73 -21.86
CA ASP A 452 2.83 -12.20 -20.48
C ASP A 452 3.91 -11.48 -19.63
N TRP A 453 3.63 -11.34 -18.34
CA TRP A 453 4.52 -10.67 -17.40
C TRP A 453 4.85 -11.61 -16.23
N PHE A 454 6.13 -11.87 -16.04
CA PHE A 454 6.62 -12.72 -14.96
C PHE A 454 7.46 -11.90 -13.99
N GLY A 455 7.35 -12.25 -12.72
CA GLY A 455 8.04 -11.58 -11.63
C GLY A 455 8.60 -12.59 -10.63
N PRO A 456 8.76 -12.22 -9.36
CA PRO A 456 9.29 -13.10 -8.34
C PRO A 456 8.61 -14.45 -8.34
N THR A 457 9.40 -15.49 -8.15
CA THR A 457 8.91 -16.88 -8.01
C THR A 457 8.82 -17.24 -6.54
N MET A 458 7.96 -18.20 -6.20
CA MET A 458 7.94 -18.74 -4.86
C MET A 458 9.23 -19.52 -4.60
N SER A 459 9.88 -19.28 -3.47
CA SER A 459 11.08 -20.02 -3.10
C SER A 459 10.78 -21.51 -3.02
N ILE A 460 11.62 -22.33 -3.67
CA ILE A 460 11.52 -23.78 -3.69
C ILE A 460 12.01 -24.30 -2.33
N LEU A 461 11.09 -24.88 -1.55
CA LEU A 461 11.42 -25.45 -0.24
C LEU A 461 11.88 -26.92 -0.33
N ASP A 462 11.33 -27.68 -1.27
CA ASP A 462 11.71 -29.06 -1.56
C ASP A 462 11.91 -29.24 -3.07
N PRO A 463 13.15 -29.06 -3.56
CA PRO A 463 13.41 -29.05 -4.99
C PRO A 463 12.99 -30.33 -5.70
N VAL A 464 13.10 -31.48 -5.03
CA VAL A 464 12.74 -32.79 -5.63
C VAL A 464 11.24 -32.92 -5.81
N LYS A 465 10.45 -32.58 -4.78
CA LYS A 465 8.98 -32.66 -4.87
C LYS A 465 8.40 -31.65 -5.84
N ASP A 466 8.92 -30.44 -5.83
CA ASP A 466 8.44 -29.37 -6.69
C ASP A 466 8.78 -29.67 -8.16
N MET A 467 9.98 -30.19 -8.47
CA MET A 467 10.38 -30.62 -9.81
C MET A 467 9.56 -31.82 -10.29
N ASN A 468 9.31 -32.83 -9.45
CA ASN A 468 8.46 -33.95 -9.79
C ASN A 468 7.03 -33.49 -10.08
N GLY A 469 6.48 -32.59 -9.29
CA GLY A 469 5.16 -32.00 -9.53
C GLY A 469 5.08 -31.25 -10.87
N SER A 470 6.10 -30.47 -11.19
CA SER A 470 6.25 -29.78 -12.48
C SER A 470 6.31 -30.75 -13.66
N THR A 471 7.14 -31.80 -13.55
CA THR A 471 7.29 -32.83 -14.56
C THR A 471 5.94 -33.55 -14.82
N LEU A 472 5.22 -33.92 -13.77
CA LEU A 472 3.90 -34.56 -13.90
C LEU A 472 2.86 -33.64 -14.56
N ARG A 473 2.85 -32.32 -14.24
CA ARG A 473 1.95 -31.39 -14.91
C ARG A 473 2.22 -31.28 -16.40
N VAL A 474 3.48 -31.24 -16.80
CA VAL A 474 3.88 -31.21 -18.21
C VAL A 474 3.55 -32.52 -18.91
N GLN A 475 3.85 -33.68 -18.31
CA GLN A 475 3.58 -34.98 -18.89
C GLN A 475 2.09 -35.24 -19.09
N ASN A 476 1.23 -34.77 -18.19
CA ASN A 476 -0.22 -34.89 -18.29
C ASN A 476 -0.87 -33.75 -19.11
N GLY A 477 -0.10 -32.87 -19.77
CA GLY A 477 -0.63 -31.80 -20.60
C GLY A 477 -1.35 -30.66 -19.83
N VAL A 478 -1.21 -30.64 -18.51
CA VAL A 478 -1.82 -29.59 -17.66
C VAL A 478 -1.05 -28.27 -17.73
N SER A 479 0.26 -28.34 -18.02
CA SER A 479 1.15 -27.19 -18.13
C SER A 479 2.14 -27.39 -19.27
N THR A 480 2.94 -26.36 -19.58
CA THR A 480 4.02 -26.41 -20.59
C THR A 480 5.37 -26.23 -19.91
N ARG A 481 6.46 -26.73 -20.53
CA ARG A 481 7.83 -26.52 -20.03
C ARG A 481 8.18 -25.05 -19.89
N GLU A 482 7.78 -24.23 -20.85
CA GLU A 482 7.98 -22.78 -20.86
C GLU A 482 7.33 -22.13 -19.61
N ARG A 483 6.06 -22.50 -19.35
CA ARG A 483 5.34 -21.98 -18.18
C ARG A 483 5.96 -22.42 -16.86
N GLU A 484 6.34 -23.70 -16.75
CA GLU A 484 6.98 -24.21 -15.54
C GLU A 484 8.35 -23.58 -15.30
N ALA A 485 9.16 -23.33 -16.35
CA ALA A 485 10.43 -22.60 -16.22
C ALA A 485 10.20 -21.19 -15.72
N ALA A 486 9.25 -20.44 -16.29
CA ALA A 486 8.93 -19.08 -15.88
C ALA A 486 8.34 -19.02 -14.46
N GLU A 487 7.46 -19.97 -14.06
CA GLU A 487 6.85 -19.99 -12.73
C GLU A 487 7.81 -20.47 -11.63
N MET A 488 8.76 -21.37 -11.92
CA MET A 488 9.69 -21.93 -10.93
C MET A 488 10.95 -21.11 -10.77
N THR A 489 11.51 -20.60 -11.85
CA THR A 489 12.83 -19.96 -11.84
C THR A 489 12.82 -18.51 -12.36
N GLY A 490 11.70 -18.09 -12.99
CA GLY A 490 11.61 -16.78 -13.65
C GLY A 490 12.41 -16.66 -14.95
N THR A 491 12.95 -17.79 -15.45
CA THR A 491 13.79 -17.83 -16.65
C THR A 491 12.99 -18.22 -17.90
N ASP A 492 13.53 -17.87 -19.06
CA ASP A 492 13.01 -18.32 -20.36
C ASP A 492 13.52 -19.72 -20.70
N LEU A 493 12.63 -20.62 -21.10
CA LEU A 493 13.01 -21.98 -21.46
C LEU A 493 13.93 -22.03 -22.68
N GLU A 494 13.70 -21.20 -23.68
CA GLU A 494 14.51 -21.21 -24.91
C GLU A 494 15.92 -20.66 -24.64
N GLU A 495 16.04 -19.62 -23.81
CA GLU A 495 17.35 -19.14 -23.33
C GLU A 495 18.09 -20.22 -22.54
N ASN A 496 17.39 -20.93 -21.63
CA ASN A 496 17.97 -22.04 -20.89
C ASN A 496 18.45 -23.16 -21.83
N ILE A 497 17.67 -23.51 -22.86
CA ILE A 497 18.06 -24.54 -23.84
C ILE A 497 19.27 -24.08 -24.65
N ALA A 498 19.30 -22.83 -25.11
CA ALA A 498 20.43 -22.28 -25.84
C ALA A 498 21.70 -22.28 -24.99
N GLN A 499 21.62 -21.89 -23.73
CA GLN A 499 22.73 -21.92 -22.81
C GLN A 499 23.23 -23.34 -22.54
N LEU A 500 22.33 -24.28 -22.29
CA LEU A 500 22.68 -25.69 -22.12
C LEU A 500 23.30 -26.33 -23.37
N ALA A 501 22.93 -25.86 -24.56
CA ALA A 501 23.56 -26.30 -25.80
C ALA A 501 24.98 -25.77 -25.96
N PHE A 502 25.23 -24.55 -25.45
CA PHE A 502 26.57 -23.93 -25.44
C PHE A 502 27.51 -24.55 -24.40
N GLU A 503 26.96 -25.04 -23.28
CA GLU A 503 27.73 -25.67 -22.20
C GLU A 503 28.14 -27.14 -22.50
N LYS A 504 27.57 -27.77 -23.53
CA LYS A 504 27.90 -29.10 -24.03
C LYS A 504 29.04 -29.05 -25.07
#